data_533d91a6cefaa92b02f3919634653234
#
_entry.id   533d91a6cefaa92b02f3919634653234
#
_cell.length_a   1.000
_cell.length_b   1.000
_cell.length_c   1.000
_cell.angle_alpha   90.00
_cell.angle_beta   90.00
_cell.angle_gamma   90.00
#
_symmetry.space_group_name_H-M   'P 1'
#
loop_
_entity.id
_entity.type
_entity.pdbx_description
1 polymer ?
#
loop_
_entity_poly.entity_id
_entity_poly.type
_entity_poly.pdbx_seq_one_letter_code
_entity_poly.pdbx_strand_id
1 'polypeptide(L)'
;MGDQDRVYDDEGLGRYSSLSGLWRLDSLVDLPFQNDAQITFELVVESKLLPDSMPKNIHWFEEHMGEIWNAAAAVINELIEAEHIQIPPAFSLGHLWVFIPDAPLQTAEWRVEIEPKDMIESFEVVFNGLNILRYASLGP
;
A
#
# COMPACT_ATOMS: atom_id res chain seq x y z
N MET A 1 -1.15 27.08 15.39
CA MET A 1 -0.31 27.05 14.19
C MET A 1 0.47 25.75 14.04
N GLY A 2 0.07 24.70 14.73
CA GLY A 2 0.80 23.44 14.71
C GLY A 2 0.67 22.60 13.46
N ASP A 3 -0.39 22.80 12.68
CA ASP A 3 -0.78 21.86 11.62
C ASP A 3 -0.52 22.42 10.22
N GLN A 4 0.70 22.86 9.99
CA GLN A 4 1.09 23.25 8.64
C GLN A 4 1.56 22.05 7.85
N ASP A 5 1.15 21.98 6.58
CA ASP A 5 1.64 20.97 5.67
C ASP A 5 3.16 21.07 5.55
N ARG A 6 3.81 19.94 5.65
CA ARG A 6 5.25 19.84 5.44
C ARG A 6 5.52 19.09 4.16
N VAL A 7 6.57 19.47 3.47
CA VAL A 7 6.99 18.88 2.21
C VAL A 7 8.45 18.47 2.30
N TYR A 8 8.74 17.28 1.82
CA TYR A 8 10.09 16.76 1.70
C TYR A 8 10.26 16.16 0.31
N ASP A 9 11.31 16.59 -0.40
CA ASP A 9 11.62 16.07 -1.73
C ASP A 9 12.73 15.03 -1.65
N ASP A 10 12.46 13.83 -2.17
CA ASP A 10 13.43 12.75 -2.30
C ASP A 10 13.73 12.56 -3.78
N GLU A 11 15.00 12.62 -4.17
CA GLU A 11 15.40 12.52 -5.58
C GLU A 11 15.00 11.21 -6.23
N GLY A 12 15.00 10.12 -5.48
CA GLY A 12 14.67 8.79 -6.02
C GLY A 12 13.20 8.44 -5.98
N LEU A 13 12.46 8.97 -5.01
CA LEU A 13 11.08 8.54 -4.73
C LEU A 13 10.03 9.61 -5.02
N GLY A 14 10.40 10.89 -5.01
CA GLY A 14 9.49 11.97 -5.26
C GLY A 14 9.21 12.83 -4.04
N ARG A 15 8.02 13.39 -3.98
CA ARG A 15 7.67 14.39 -2.97
C ARG A 15 6.75 13.81 -1.89
N TYR A 16 7.24 13.82 -0.65
CA TYR A 16 6.43 13.48 0.52
C TYR A 16 5.74 14.75 1.03
N SER A 17 4.48 14.60 1.44
CA SER A 17 3.75 15.66 2.11
C SER A 17 3.26 15.17 3.46
N SER A 18 3.11 16.10 4.42
CA SER A 18 2.60 15.78 5.75
C SER A 18 1.51 16.74 6.15
N LEU A 19 0.39 16.20 6.59
CA LEU A 19 -0.67 16.93 7.27
C LEU A 19 -0.76 16.37 8.69
N SER A 20 -0.60 17.25 9.68
CA SER A 20 -0.65 16.86 11.11
C SER A 20 0.36 15.76 11.49
N GLY A 21 1.52 15.74 10.82
CA GLY A 21 2.58 14.77 11.13
C GLY A 21 2.40 13.39 10.51
N LEU A 22 1.35 13.17 9.72
CA LEU A 22 1.16 11.93 8.96
C LEU A 22 1.73 12.11 7.56
N TRP A 23 2.85 11.46 7.31
CA TRP A 23 3.56 11.58 6.04
C TRP A 23 2.97 10.66 4.97
N ARG A 24 2.92 11.17 3.75
CA ARG A 24 2.32 10.49 2.60
C ARG A 24 3.12 10.74 1.33
N LEU A 25 3.23 9.71 0.53
CA LEU A 25 3.79 9.79 -0.83
C LEU A 25 2.80 9.16 -1.80
N ASP A 26 2.34 9.94 -2.78
CA ASP A 26 1.53 9.43 -3.88
C ASP A 26 2.45 9.15 -5.07
N SER A 27 2.34 8.00 -5.67
CA SER A 27 3.23 7.56 -6.73
C SER A 27 2.48 6.77 -7.80
N LEU A 28 3.06 6.74 -9.00
CA LEU A 28 2.64 5.85 -10.07
C LEU A 28 3.74 4.82 -10.25
N VAL A 29 3.39 3.54 -10.20
CA VAL A 29 4.36 2.46 -10.35
C VAL A 29 3.83 1.43 -11.34
N ASP A 30 4.74 0.67 -11.91
CA ASP A 30 4.40 -0.44 -12.79
C ASP A 30 4.30 -1.72 -11.96
N LEU A 31 3.14 -2.36 -12.03
CA LEU A 31 2.93 -3.70 -11.48
C LEU A 31 3.18 -4.72 -12.58
N PRO A 32 3.38 -6.00 -12.23
CA PRO A 32 3.67 -7.02 -13.23
C PRO A 32 2.66 -7.15 -14.38
N PHE A 33 1.45 -6.64 -14.19
CA PHE A 33 0.36 -6.77 -15.16
C PHE A 33 -0.32 -5.44 -15.49
N GLN A 34 0.09 -4.34 -14.89
CA GLN A 34 -0.55 -3.04 -15.07
C GLN A 34 0.49 -1.92 -14.94
N ASN A 35 0.55 -1.06 -15.95
CA ASN A 35 1.39 0.13 -15.91
C ASN A 35 0.64 1.29 -15.24
N ASP A 36 1.39 2.21 -14.67
CA ASP A 36 0.87 3.44 -14.07
C ASP A 36 -0.18 3.17 -12.96
N ALA A 37 0.07 2.15 -12.16
CA ALA A 37 -0.79 1.87 -11.00
C ALA A 37 -0.61 2.96 -9.96
N GLN A 38 -1.73 3.52 -9.49
CA GLN A 38 -1.70 4.56 -8.47
C GLN A 38 -1.50 3.94 -7.09
N ILE A 39 -0.44 4.34 -6.41
CA ILE A 39 -0.12 3.86 -5.07
C ILE A 39 0.08 5.04 -4.13
N THR A 40 -0.52 4.95 -2.94
CA THR A 40 -0.30 5.89 -1.86
C THR A 40 0.40 5.18 -0.71
N PHE A 41 1.58 5.67 -0.34
CA PHE A 41 2.30 5.22 0.84
C PHE A 41 2.01 6.19 1.98
N GLU A 42 1.52 5.68 3.10
CA GLU A 42 1.17 6.52 4.24
C GLU A 42 1.80 6.01 5.52
N LEU A 43 2.50 6.90 6.24
CA LEU A 43 3.04 6.58 7.56
C LEU A 43 1.90 6.57 8.57
N VAL A 44 1.77 5.48 9.34
CA VAL A 44 0.64 5.31 10.27
C VAL A 44 0.89 5.88 11.67
N VAL A 45 2.07 6.44 11.91
CA VAL A 45 2.41 7.10 13.17
C VAL A 45 2.73 8.56 12.93
N GLU A 46 2.40 9.43 13.89
CA GLU A 46 2.72 10.84 13.75
C GLU A 46 4.21 11.09 13.96
N SER A 47 4.79 11.94 13.13
CA SER A 47 6.18 12.35 13.25
C SER A 47 6.35 13.77 12.71
N LYS A 48 7.09 14.60 13.45
CA LYS A 48 7.37 15.97 13.02
C LYS A 48 8.27 16.03 11.81
N LEU A 49 9.21 15.08 11.71
CA LEU A 49 10.13 14.95 10.58
C LEU A 49 9.85 13.63 9.89
N LEU A 50 10.12 13.59 8.58
CA LEU A 50 9.99 12.34 7.83
C LEU A 50 10.97 11.31 8.42
N PRO A 51 10.47 10.17 8.96
CA PRO A 51 11.37 9.14 9.48
C PRO A 51 12.19 8.53 8.36
N ASP A 52 13.46 8.21 8.64
CA ASP A 52 14.34 7.52 7.68
C ASP A 52 13.79 6.15 7.29
N SER A 53 13.01 5.53 8.17
CA SER A 53 12.36 4.26 7.90
C SER A 53 11.40 4.32 6.72
N MET A 54 10.75 5.46 6.48
CA MET A 54 9.74 5.57 5.42
C MET A 54 10.32 5.42 4.01
N PRO A 55 11.34 6.19 3.59
CA PRO A 55 11.96 5.96 2.28
C PRO A 55 12.55 4.55 2.15
N LYS A 56 13.19 4.03 3.20
CA LYS A 56 13.74 2.67 3.19
C LYS A 56 12.67 1.60 3.00
N ASN A 57 11.53 1.77 3.65
CA ASN A 57 10.39 0.86 3.53
C ASN A 57 9.78 0.90 2.14
N ILE A 58 9.67 2.08 1.53
CA ILE A 58 9.15 2.23 0.18
C ILE A 58 10.09 1.55 -0.82
N HIS A 59 11.41 1.72 -0.68
CA HIS A 59 12.38 1.02 -1.52
C HIS A 59 12.25 -0.51 -1.38
N TRP A 60 12.14 -1.01 -0.17
CA TRP A 60 11.97 -2.43 0.08
C TRP A 60 10.67 -2.95 -0.56
N PHE A 61 9.57 -2.19 -0.43
CA PHE A 61 8.30 -2.53 -1.06
C PHE A 61 8.45 -2.62 -2.58
N GLU A 62 9.10 -1.62 -3.20
CA GLU A 62 9.30 -1.60 -4.64
C GLU A 62 10.13 -2.79 -5.13
N GLU A 63 11.15 -3.17 -4.37
CA GLU A 63 11.98 -4.32 -4.69
C GLU A 63 11.21 -5.66 -4.62
N HIS A 64 10.21 -5.74 -3.76
CA HIS A 64 9.42 -6.96 -3.53
C HIS A 64 7.99 -6.86 -4.05
N MET A 65 7.68 -5.84 -4.83
CA MET A 65 6.33 -5.53 -5.28
C MET A 65 5.67 -6.69 -6.03
N GLY A 66 6.42 -7.40 -6.88
CA GLY A 66 5.88 -8.55 -7.60
C GLY A 66 5.42 -9.66 -6.66
N GLU A 67 6.25 -10.00 -5.67
CA GLU A 67 5.92 -11.03 -4.68
C GLU A 67 4.73 -10.61 -3.81
N ILE A 68 4.75 -9.37 -3.34
CA ILE A 68 3.68 -8.81 -2.50
C ILE A 68 2.35 -8.84 -3.26
N TRP A 69 2.37 -8.37 -4.51
CA TRP A 69 1.17 -8.32 -5.32
C TRP A 69 0.62 -9.72 -5.63
N ASN A 70 1.48 -10.65 -6.02
CA ASN A 70 1.04 -12.02 -6.31
C ASN A 70 0.38 -12.67 -5.09
N ALA A 71 0.96 -12.48 -3.91
CA ALA A 71 0.39 -13.01 -2.67
C ALA A 71 -0.96 -12.34 -2.35
N ALA A 72 -1.03 -11.03 -2.45
CA ALA A 72 -2.27 -10.28 -2.18
C ALA A 72 -3.37 -10.65 -3.16
N ALA A 73 -3.06 -10.72 -4.45
CA ALA A 73 -4.03 -11.09 -5.47
C ALA A 73 -4.61 -12.49 -5.26
N ALA A 74 -3.77 -13.44 -4.85
CA ALA A 74 -4.21 -14.80 -4.57
C ALA A 74 -5.26 -14.86 -3.45
N VAL A 75 -5.03 -14.16 -2.32
CA VAL A 75 -5.98 -14.17 -1.21
C VAL A 75 -7.23 -13.37 -1.52
N ILE A 76 -7.14 -12.30 -2.30
CA ILE A 76 -8.30 -11.55 -2.75
C ILE A 76 -9.17 -12.40 -3.65
N ASN A 77 -8.58 -13.17 -4.58
CA ASN A 77 -9.33 -14.10 -5.41
C ASN A 77 -10.08 -15.15 -4.57
N GLU A 78 -9.48 -15.64 -3.49
CA GLU A 78 -10.16 -16.55 -2.58
C GLU A 78 -11.39 -15.90 -1.92
N LEU A 79 -11.26 -14.67 -1.46
CA LEU A 79 -12.38 -13.92 -0.85
C LEU A 79 -13.51 -13.74 -1.85
N ILE A 80 -13.19 -13.43 -3.08
CA ILE A 80 -14.15 -13.20 -4.14
C ILE A 80 -14.89 -14.50 -4.50
N GLU A 81 -14.18 -15.60 -4.65
CA GLU A 81 -14.79 -16.90 -4.91
C GLU A 81 -15.73 -17.32 -3.78
N ALA A 82 -15.32 -17.08 -2.53
CA ALA A 82 -16.14 -17.39 -1.36
C ALA A 82 -17.45 -16.59 -1.33
N GLU A 83 -17.44 -15.38 -1.86
CA GLU A 83 -18.60 -14.49 -1.94
C GLU A 83 -19.37 -14.62 -3.26
N HIS A 84 -18.99 -15.56 -4.11
CA HIS A 84 -19.57 -15.76 -5.44
C HIS A 84 -19.47 -14.54 -6.37
N ILE A 85 -18.52 -13.69 -6.12
CA ILE A 85 -18.24 -12.54 -6.99
C ILE A 85 -17.23 -13.00 -8.04
N GLN A 86 -17.62 -12.89 -9.31
CA GLN A 86 -16.69 -13.22 -10.38
C GLN A 86 -15.77 -12.03 -10.67
N ILE A 87 -14.48 -12.26 -10.48
CA ILE A 87 -13.46 -11.33 -10.93
C ILE A 87 -12.67 -11.98 -12.06
N PRO A 88 -12.33 -11.24 -13.09
CA PRO A 88 -11.34 -11.67 -14.07
C PRO A 88 -10.04 -12.09 -13.37
N PRO A 89 -9.30 -13.09 -13.87
CA PRO A 89 -8.04 -13.54 -13.25
C PRO A 89 -7.04 -12.43 -12.98
N ALA A 90 -7.14 -11.34 -13.72
CA ALA A 90 -6.38 -10.13 -13.47
C ALA A 90 -7.36 -8.97 -13.38
N PHE A 91 -7.72 -8.58 -12.16
CA PHE A 91 -8.53 -7.38 -11.99
C PHE A 91 -7.64 -6.14 -12.11
N SER A 92 -8.20 -5.08 -12.70
CA SER A 92 -7.48 -3.80 -12.76
C SER A 92 -7.47 -3.14 -11.39
N LEU A 93 -6.31 -2.66 -11.00
CA LEU A 93 -6.15 -1.92 -9.75
C LEU A 93 -6.64 -0.48 -9.95
N GLY A 94 -7.57 -0.04 -9.12
CA GLY A 94 -7.96 1.37 -9.07
C GLY A 94 -6.99 2.15 -8.20
N HIS A 95 -6.77 1.71 -6.97
CA HIS A 95 -5.85 2.35 -6.05
C HIS A 95 -5.29 1.33 -5.06
N LEU A 96 -4.00 1.44 -4.76
CA LEU A 96 -3.33 0.67 -3.73
C LEU A 96 -2.85 1.60 -2.63
N TRP A 97 -3.30 1.34 -1.40
CA TRP A 97 -2.84 2.05 -0.21
C TRP A 97 -1.87 1.16 0.54
N VAL A 98 -0.67 1.68 0.82
CA VAL A 98 0.34 0.95 1.59
C VAL A 98 0.54 1.70 2.90
N PHE A 99 0.17 1.06 4.01
CA PHE A 99 0.27 1.66 5.33
C PHE A 99 1.58 1.22 5.98
N ILE A 100 2.43 2.19 6.26
CA ILE A 100 3.82 1.96 6.67
C ILE A 100 3.99 2.30 8.15
N PRO A 101 4.42 1.33 8.99
CA PRO A 101 4.80 1.61 10.36
C PRO A 101 6.17 2.29 10.41
N ASP A 102 6.52 2.87 11.54
CA ASP A 102 7.89 3.35 11.77
C ASP A 102 8.76 2.20 12.25
N ALA A 103 8.91 1.20 11.40
CA ALA A 103 9.71 0.01 11.64
C ALA A 103 9.97 -0.69 10.30
N PRO A 104 11.04 -1.49 10.15
CA PRO A 104 11.32 -2.16 8.87
C PRO A 104 10.20 -3.11 8.46
N LEU A 105 9.70 -2.98 7.22
CA LEU A 105 8.62 -3.84 6.71
C LEU A 105 9.00 -5.32 6.71
N GLN A 106 10.27 -5.65 6.47
CA GLN A 106 10.72 -7.04 6.42
C GLN A 106 10.54 -7.80 7.74
N THR A 107 10.38 -7.09 8.87
CA THR A 107 10.23 -7.70 10.20
C THR A 107 9.04 -7.18 10.98
N ALA A 108 8.29 -6.23 10.43
CA ALA A 108 7.17 -5.61 11.12
C ALA A 108 5.83 -6.04 10.51
N GLU A 109 4.76 -5.87 11.27
CA GLU A 109 3.41 -5.98 10.75
C GLU A 109 3.07 -4.71 9.98
N TRP A 110 2.56 -4.87 8.76
CA TRP A 110 2.13 -3.76 7.91
C TRP A 110 0.99 -4.23 7.03
N ARG A 111 0.29 -3.31 6.40
CA ARG A 111 -0.91 -3.67 5.64
C ARG A 111 -1.04 -2.87 4.35
N VAL A 112 -1.81 -3.43 3.42
CA VAL A 112 -2.25 -2.75 2.23
C VAL A 112 -3.77 -2.77 2.17
N GLU A 113 -4.34 -1.75 1.55
CA GLU A 113 -5.74 -1.72 1.14
C GLU A 113 -5.79 -1.64 -0.37
N ILE A 114 -6.63 -2.45 -0.98
CA ILE A 114 -6.71 -2.59 -2.42
C ILE A 114 -8.12 -2.22 -2.87
N GLU A 115 -8.20 -1.25 -3.78
CA GLU A 115 -9.45 -0.82 -4.40
C GLU A 115 -9.42 -1.23 -5.86
N PRO A 116 -10.08 -2.35 -6.25
CA PRO A 116 -10.17 -2.72 -7.66
C PRO A 116 -10.96 -1.68 -8.46
N LYS A 117 -10.54 -1.44 -9.70
CA LYS A 117 -11.10 -0.37 -10.53
C LYS A 117 -12.58 -0.55 -10.84
N ASP A 118 -13.00 -1.80 -11.07
CA ASP A 118 -14.36 -2.10 -11.51
C ASP A 118 -15.24 -2.69 -10.41
N MET A 119 -14.83 -2.50 -9.16
CA MET A 119 -15.56 -3.02 -8.00
C MET A 119 -15.80 -1.91 -6.98
N ILE A 120 -16.92 -2.02 -6.27
CA ILE A 120 -17.21 -1.12 -5.15
C ILE A 120 -16.62 -1.62 -3.83
N GLU A 121 -16.22 -2.90 -3.78
CA GLU A 121 -15.56 -3.45 -2.59
C GLU A 121 -14.07 -3.14 -2.59
N SER A 122 -13.54 -2.89 -1.41
CA SER A 122 -12.11 -2.83 -1.17
C SER A 122 -11.68 -3.98 -0.26
N PHE A 123 -10.38 -4.27 -0.24
CA PHE A 123 -9.83 -5.41 0.46
C PHE A 123 -8.63 -4.99 1.28
N GLU A 124 -8.45 -5.63 2.42
CA GLU A 124 -7.29 -5.44 3.28
C GLU A 124 -6.46 -6.71 3.32
N VAL A 125 -5.15 -6.58 3.20
CA VAL A 125 -4.20 -7.67 3.39
C VAL A 125 -3.14 -7.22 4.39
N VAL A 126 -2.97 -7.98 5.47
CA VAL A 126 -1.99 -7.67 6.52
C VAL A 126 -0.83 -8.62 6.40
N PHE A 127 0.37 -8.05 6.33
CA PHE A 127 1.63 -8.78 6.18
C PHE A 127 2.49 -8.66 7.44
N ASN A 128 3.36 -9.64 7.63
CA ASN A 128 4.57 -9.50 8.42
C ASN A 128 5.73 -9.87 7.49
N GLY A 129 6.55 -8.89 7.12
CA GLY A 129 7.49 -9.09 6.03
C GLY A 129 6.75 -9.46 4.75
N LEU A 130 7.07 -10.59 4.15
CA LEU A 130 6.40 -11.13 2.96
C LEU A 130 5.32 -12.16 3.28
N ASN A 131 5.07 -12.43 4.56
CA ASN A 131 4.09 -13.42 5.00
C ASN A 131 2.75 -12.76 5.28
N ILE A 132 1.67 -13.33 4.74
CA ILE A 132 0.32 -12.83 5.01
C ILE A 132 -0.15 -13.37 6.36
N LEU A 133 -0.57 -12.46 7.25
CA LEU A 133 -1.12 -12.80 8.57
C LEU A 133 -2.64 -12.95 8.52
N ARG A 134 -3.32 -12.07 7.80
CA ARG A 134 -4.77 -12.07 7.66
C ARG A 134 -5.19 -11.18 6.51
N TYR A 135 -6.41 -11.39 6.04
CA TYR A 135 -6.99 -10.62 4.93
C TYR A 135 -8.51 -10.62 5.06
N ALA A 136 -9.14 -9.56 4.54
CA ALA A 136 -10.59 -9.43 4.62
C ALA A 136 -11.14 -8.49 3.54
N SER A 137 -12.41 -8.66 3.22
CA SER A 137 -13.17 -7.66 2.47
C SER A 137 -13.57 -6.54 3.43
N LEU A 138 -13.39 -5.30 3.00
CA LEU A 138 -13.77 -4.13 3.78
C LEU A 138 -15.20 -3.64 3.45
N GLY A 139 -15.87 -4.31 2.50
CA GLY A 139 -17.18 -3.92 2.00
C GLY A 139 -17.11 -2.75 1.03
N PRO A 140 -18.28 -2.26 0.62
CA PRO A 140 -18.36 -1.11 -0.28
C PRO A 140 -17.89 0.18 0.38
#